data_409ac05fb71aec8e1883c809afddbee1
#
_entry.id   409ac05fb71aec8e1883c809afddbee1
#
_cell.length_a   1.000
_cell.length_b   1.000
_cell.length_c   1.000
_cell.angle_alpha   90.00
_cell.angle_beta   90.00
_cell.angle_gamma   90.00
#
_symmetry.space_group_name_H-M   'P 1'
#
loop_
_entity.id
_entity.type
_entity.pdbx_description
1 polymer ?
#
loop_
_entity_poly.entity_id
_entity_poly.type
_entity_poly.pdbx_seq_one_letter_code
_entity_poly.pdbx_strand_id
1 'polypeptide(L)'
;MTLITQVGGLIWIAVFSYFKYRKSIWNKRKRILSFSLVYMLCVFFITPVLAPLNNRRALPVFNDHIGPHNLSYVLLCRNYVHKDLYKYLHQASKSFYKRSSSNKLVYLDAGFPFIDGFPLLPHLSHDDGRKIDIAFKYKNKKGELVDRTPSLLGYGVYVEPNDHQLTQAQKCMDAGFWQYDYATYIGVNVHKELIIDEAFTKLLIEEMLLLSVEKIFIEPHLIPLLKLDKLPAYQRSKIRYHGCHAVRHDDHIHLQIPKRD
;
A
#
# COMPACT_ATOMS: atom_id res chain seq x y z
N MET A 1 -13.81 14.54 0.21
CA MET A 1 -13.12 14.29 -1.08
C MET A 1 -11.62 14.63 -0.98
N THR A 2 -11.22 15.84 -0.61
CA THR A 2 -9.79 16.23 -0.56
C THR A 2 -8.97 15.32 0.38
N LEU A 3 -9.43 15.05 1.59
CA LEU A 3 -8.74 14.18 2.56
C LEU A 3 -8.50 12.74 2.07
N ILE A 4 -9.34 12.27 1.14
CA ILE A 4 -9.26 10.88 0.66
C ILE A 4 -8.37 10.75 -0.59
N THR A 5 -8.27 11.83 -1.40
CA THR A 5 -7.65 11.78 -2.73
C THR A 5 -6.61 12.88 -2.98
N GLN A 6 -6.43 13.81 -2.05
CA GLN A 6 -5.69 15.08 -2.15
C GLN A 6 -6.25 16.04 -3.22
N VAL A 7 -6.67 15.57 -4.39
CA VAL A 7 -7.10 16.39 -5.54
C VAL A 7 -8.62 16.56 -5.68
N GLY A 8 -9.41 15.62 -5.15
CA GLY A 8 -10.86 15.53 -5.46
C GLY A 8 -11.67 16.73 -5.04
N GLY A 9 -11.31 17.41 -3.94
CA GLY A 9 -12.00 18.63 -3.50
C GLY A 9 -11.75 19.82 -4.41
N LEU A 10 -10.52 19.98 -4.89
CA LEU A 10 -10.18 21.05 -5.85
C LEU A 10 -10.92 20.85 -7.18
N ILE A 11 -10.96 19.62 -7.68
CA ILE A 11 -11.72 19.28 -8.89
C ILE A 11 -13.20 19.56 -8.68
N TRP A 12 -13.76 19.21 -7.52
CA TRP A 12 -15.14 19.49 -7.20
C TRP A 12 -15.45 20.99 -7.23
N ILE A 13 -14.60 21.80 -6.57
CA ILE A 13 -14.74 23.26 -6.55
C ILE A 13 -14.67 23.82 -7.96
N ALA A 14 -13.73 23.40 -8.79
CA ALA A 14 -13.55 23.87 -10.17
C ALA A 14 -14.80 23.56 -11.02
N VAL A 15 -15.27 22.31 -10.98
CA VAL A 15 -16.48 21.88 -11.70
C VAL A 15 -17.71 22.66 -11.21
N PHE A 16 -17.89 22.81 -9.90
CA PHE A 16 -19.01 23.55 -9.31
C PHE A 16 -18.99 25.02 -9.73
N SER A 17 -17.83 25.69 -9.64
CA SER A 17 -17.66 27.09 -9.98
C SER A 17 -17.93 27.35 -11.47
N TYR A 18 -17.43 26.48 -12.36
CA TYR A 18 -17.68 26.57 -13.80
C TYR A 18 -19.19 26.59 -14.12
N PHE A 19 -19.92 25.64 -13.56
CA PHE A 19 -21.35 25.56 -13.85
C PHE A 19 -22.17 26.69 -13.18
N LYS A 20 -21.78 27.13 -11.99
CA LYS A 20 -22.37 28.30 -11.33
C LYS A 20 -22.20 29.55 -12.21
N TYR A 21 -21.00 29.74 -12.76
CA TYR A 21 -20.69 30.85 -13.68
C TYR A 21 -21.57 30.79 -14.96
N ARG A 22 -21.72 29.59 -15.54
CA ARG A 22 -22.54 29.38 -16.74
C ARG A 22 -24.05 29.46 -16.51
N LYS A 23 -24.51 29.74 -15.29
CA LYS A 23 -25.94 29.80 -14.90
C LYS A 23 -26.76 28.59 -15.40
N SER A 24 -26.13 27.44 -15.54
CA SER A 24 -26.76 26.24 -16.08
C SER A 24 -27.73 25.65 -15.05
N ILE A 25 -28.94 25.27 -15.51
CA ILE A 25 -29.91 24.55 -14.69
C ILE A 25 -29.34 23.15 -14.37
N TRP A 26 -29.05 22.93 -13.11
CA TRP A 26 -28.35 21.75 -12.66
C TRP A 26 -29.26 20.65 -12.18
N ASN A 27 -29.31 19.60 -12.94
CA ASN A 27 -29.79 18.32 -12.51
C ASN A 27 -28.65 17.60 -11.73
N LYS A 28 -28.97 16.96 -10.59
CA LYS A 28 -28.02 16.20 -9.74
C LYS A 28 -27.20 15.19 -10.55
N ARG A 29 -27.83 14.50 -11.51
CA ARG A 29 -27.16 13.51 -12.37
C ARG A 29 -26.07 14.15 -13.25
N LYS A 30 -26.34 15.30 -13.87
CA LYS A 30 -25.34 16.01 -14.69
C LYS A 30 -24.15 16.49 -13.86
N ARG A 31 -24.38 16.91 -12.62
CA ARG A 31 -23.30 17.27 -11.69
C ARG A 31 -22.37 16.10 -11.42
N ILE A 32 -22.94 14.98 -10.99
CA ILE A 32 -22.15 13.75 -10.65
C ILE A 32 -21.39 13.29 -11.88
N LEU A 33 -22.04 13.21 -13.05
CA LEU A 33 -21.42 12.76 -14.28
C LEU A 33 -20.26 13.67 -14.71
N SER A 34 -20.46 15.00 -14.71
CA SER A 34 -19.41 15.96 -15.06
C SER A 34 -18.23 15.89 -14.08
N PHE A 35 -18.51 15.81 -12.77
CA PHE A 35 -17.46 15.62 -11.79
C PHE A 35 -16.70 14.32 -12.03
N SER A 36 -17.40 13.20 -12.22
CA SER A 36 -16.76 11.90 -12.45
C SER A 36 -15.87 11.91 -13.68
N LEU A 37 -16.35 12.50 -14.79
CA LEU A 37 -15.58 12.59 -16.02
C LEU A 37 -14.31 13.43 -15.85
N VAL A 38 -14.44 14.63 -15.27
CA VAL A 38 -13.30 15.52 -15.02
C VAL A 38 -12.34 14.88 -14.02
N TYR A 39 -12.87 14.21 -12.99
CA TYR A 39 -12.05 13.50 -12.00
C TYR A 39 -11.22 12.39 -12.64
N MET A 40 -11.84 11.55 -13.47
CA MET A 40 -11.13 10.48 -14.20
C MET A 40 -10.06 11.07 -15.13
N LEU A 41 -10.38 12.14 -15.87
CA LEU A 41 -9.40 12.85 -16.69
C LEU A 41 -8.21 13.34 -15.85
N CYS A 42 -8.48 13.93 -14.70
CA CYS A 42 -7.43 14.42 -13.80
C CYS A 42 -6.59 13.27 -13.26
N VAL A 43 -7.20 12.19 -12.75
CA VAL A 43 -6.47 11.06 -12.14
C VAL A 43 -5.58 10.34 -13.16
N PHE A 44 -6.07 10.09 -14.37
CA PHE A 44 -5.34 9.28 -15.35
C PHE A 44 -4.40 10.06 -16.25
N PHE A 45 -4.63 11.36 -16.46
CA PHE A 45 -3.83 12.15 -17.40
C PHE A 45 -3.13 13.35 -16.75
N ILE A 46 -3.83 14.17 -15.98
CA ILE A 46 -3.26 15.43 -15.47
C ILE A 46 -2.34 15.15 -14.28
N THR A 47 -2.81 14.39 -13.29
CA THR A 47 -2.05 14.12 -12.06
C THR A 47 -0.73 13.39 -12.33
N PRO A 48 -0.65 12.34 -13.19
CA PRO A 48 0.63 11.69 -13.51
C PRO A 48 1.63 12.61 -14.22
N VAL A 49 1.15 13.59 -15.00
CA VAL A 49 2.01 14.57 -15.69
C VAL A 49 2.55 15.63 -14.72
N LEU A 50 1.75 16.05 -13.74
CA LEU A 50 2.14 17.09 -12.77
C LEU A 50 2.90 16.56 -11.56
N ALA A 51 2.64 15.34 -11.13
CA ALA A 51 3.26 14.75 -9.95
C ALA A 51 4.81 14.76 -9.96
N PRO A 52 5.50 14.60 -11.11
CA PRO A 52 6.96 14.72 -11.20
C PRO A 52 7.53 16.07 -10.74
N LEU A 53 6.77 17.14 -10.81
CA LEU A 53 7.18 18.46 -10.30
C LEU A 53 7.40 18.45 -8.78
N ASN A 54 6.78 17.50 -8.06
CA ASN A 54 6.94 17.26 -6.62
C ASN A 54 7.75 15.99 -6.34
N ASN A 55 8.63 15.57 -7.26
CA ASN A 55 9.42 14.35 -7.15
C ASN A 55 8.57 13.07 -6.96
N ARG A 56 7.29 13.08 -7.35
CA ARG A 56 6.41 11.93 -7.28
C ARG A 56 6.27 11.23 -8.63
N ARG A 57 6.11 9.91 -8.59
CA ARG A 57 5.84 9.06 -9.76
C ARG A 57 4.68 8.15 -9.43
N ALA A 58 3.71 8.06 -10.36
CA ALA A 58 2.64 7.07 -10.27
C ALA A 58 3.21 5.66 -10.49
N LEU A 59 2.89 4.73 -9.61
CA LEU A 59 3.22 3.33 -9.81
C LEU A 59 2.41 2.73 -10.97
N PRO A 60 2.97 1.78 -11.73
CA PRO A 60 2.31 1.17 -12.86
C PRO A 60 1.02 0.45 -12.45
N VAL A 61 0.00 0.53 -13.31
CA VAL A 61 -1.29 -0.16 -13.13
C VAL A 61 -1.31 -1.46 -13.94
N PHE A 62 -0.89 -1.37 -15.20
CA PHE A 62 -0.86 -2.50 -16.13
C PHE A 62 0.60 -2.82 -16.46
N ASN A 63 1.21 -3.66 -15.62
CA ASN A 63 2.59 -4.07 -15.79
C ASN A 63 2.74 -5.53 -15.35
N ASP A 64 3.67 -6.28 -15.96
CA ASP A 64 3.82 -7.71 -15.71
C ASP A 64 4.42 -8.03 -14.34
N HIS A 65 5.26 -7.16 -13.79
CA HIS A 65 6.02 -7.44 -12.58
C HIS A 65 5.62 -6.60 -11.36
N ILE A 66 4.81 -5.55 -11.53
CA ILE A 66 4.29 -4.73 -10.43
C ILE A 66 2.91 -4.20 -10.77
N GLY A 67 2.00 -4.21 -9.82
CA GLY A 67 0.64 -3.67 -10.02
C GLY A 67 -0.08 -3.42 -8.71
N PRO A 68 -1.20 -2.67 -8.74
CA PRO A 68 -2.02 -2.45 -7.57
C PRO A 68 -2.79 -3.71 -7.18
N HIS A 69 -3.08 -3.86 -5.89
CA HIS A 69 -4.01 -4.89 -5.42
C HIS A 69 -5.40 -4.71 -6.04
N ASN A 70 -5.88 -3.47 -6.10
CA ASN A 70 -7.11 -3.10 -6.82
C ASN A 70 -7.04 -1.66 -7.34
N LEU A 71 -7.98 -1.30 -8.22
CA LEU A 71 -8.00 0.02 -8.85
C LEU A 71 -8.36 1.17 -7.90
N SER A 72 -8.89 0.89 -6.71
CA SER A 72 -9.22 1.95 -5.75
C SER A 72 -7.99 2.75 -5.33
N TYR A 73 -6.83 2.12 -5.22
CA TYR A 73 -5.57 2.81 -4.92
C TYR A 73 -5.22 3.86 -5.98
N VAL A 74 -5.47 3.54 -7.24
CA VAL A 74 -5.25 4.46 -8.37
C VAL A 74 -6.31 5.56 -8.39
N LEU A 75 -7.58 5.18 -8.26
CA LEU A 75 -8.71 6.12 -8.27
C LEU A 75 -8.67 7.10 -7.10
N LEU A 76 -8.09 6.71 -5.97
CA LEU A 76 -7.90 7.57 -4.80
C LEU A 76 -6.56 8.32 -4.84
N CYS A 77 -5.79 8.24 -5.93
CA CYS A 77 -4.44 8.84 -6.06
C CYS A 77 -3.45 8.37 -4.96
N ARG A 78 -3.60 7.13 -4.46
CA ARG A 78 -2.79 6.54 -3.39
C ARG A 78 -1.67 5.64 -3.91
N ASN A 79 -1.33 5.77 -5.18
CA ASN A 79 -0.30 4.99 -5.88
C ASN A 79 0.91 5.84 -6.29
N TYR A 80 1.18 6.94 -5.59
CA TYR A 80 2.32 7.81 -5.88
C TYR A 80 3.44 7.58 -4.88
N VAL A 81 4.66 7.49 -5.40
CA VAL A 81 5.87 7.34 -4.59
C VAL A 81 6.93 8.36 -5.02
N HIS A 82 7.87 8.63 -4.13
CA HIS A 82 9.05 9.42 -4.49
C HIS A 82 9.84 8.75 -5.63
N LYS A 83 10.44 9.53 -6.50
CA LYS A 83 11.19 9.04 -7.68
C LYS A 83 12.24 7.97 -7.35
N ASP A 84 12.88 8.04 -6.18
CA ASP A 84 13.87 7.05 -5.76
C ASP A 84 13.19 5.72 -5.38
N LEU A 85 12.10 5.78 -4.60
CA LEU A 85 11.34 4.58 -4.27
C LEU A 85 10.76 3.92 -5.53
N TYR A 86 10.31 4.73 -6.51
CA TYR A 86 9.86 4.22 -7.81
C TYR A 86 10.93 3.37 -8.50
N LYS A 87 12.19 3.89 -8.57
CA LYS A 87 13.31 3.15 -9.18
C LYS A 87 13.60 1.84 -8.44
N TYR A 88 13.60 1.88 -7.09
CA TYR A 88 13.83 0.71 -6.26
C TYR A 88 12.77 -0.36 -6.46
N LEU A 89 11.50 0.02 -6.41
CA LEU A 89 10.40 -0.91 -6.61
C LEU A 89 10.43 -1.53 -8.01
N HIS A 90 10.77 -0.76 -9.03
CA HIS A 90 10.89 -1.27 -10.38
C HIS A 90 12.02 -2.30 -10.52
N GLN A 91 13.15 -2.08 -9.85
CA GLN A 91 14.26 -3.02 -9.82
C GLN A 91 13.89 -4.29 -9.03
N ALA A 92 13.39 -4.14 -7.81
CA ALA A 92 13.00 -5.27 -6.95
C ALA A 92 11.91 -6.11 -7.59
N SER A 93 10.88 -5.47 -8.17
CA SER A 93 9.77 -6.21 -8.80
C SER A 93 10.21 -7.00 -10.02
N LYS A 94 11.13 -6.48 -10.84
CA LYS A 94 11.71 -7.23 -11.96
C LYS A 94 12.51 -8.43 -11.51
N SER A 95 13.33 -8.27 -10.46
CA SER A 95 14.12 -9.37 -9.90
C SER A 95 13.21 -10.42 -9.28
N PHE A 96 12.24 -10.00 -8.47
CA PHE A 96 11.25 -10.90 -7.88
C PHE A 96 10.47 -11.68 -8.95
N TYR A 97 9.96 -11.01 -9.99
CA TYR A 97 9.22 -11.62 -11.09
C TYR A 97 10.00 -12.75 -11.77
N LYS A 98 11.30 -12.52 -12.04
CA LYS A 98 12.18 -13.52 -12.63
C LYS A 98 12.39 -14.74 -11.73
N ARG A 99 12.49 -14.54 -10.41
CA ARG A 99 12.77 -15.58 -9.41
C ARG A 99 11.51 -16.29 -8.90
N SER A 100 10.35 -15.71 -9.08
CA SER A 100 9.06 -16.19 -8.57
C SER A 100 8.16 -16.82 -9.63
N SER A 101 8.73 -17.33 -10.74
CA SER A 101 7.94 -17.92 -11.82
C SER A 101 6.84 -16.99 -12.36
N SER A 102 7.21 -15.72 -12.59
CA SER A 102 6.35 -14.68 -13.16
C SER A 102 5.23 -14.16 -12.24
N ASN A 103 5.45 -14.17 -10.93
CA ASN A 103 4.52 -13.53 -9.99
C ASN A 103 4.84 -12.05 -9.77
N LYS A 104 3.79 -11.23 -9.65
CA LYS A 104 3.92 -9.77 -9.49
C LYS A 104 4.22 -9.36 -8.06
N LEU A 105 4.92 -8.24 -7.89
CA LEU A 105 4.84 -7.43 -6.70
C LEU A 105 3.49 -6.70 -6.69
N VAL A 106 2.67 -6.95 -5.67
CA VAL A 106 1.35 -6.33 -5.52
C VAL A 106 1.45 -5.22 -4.47
N TYR A 107 1.24 -3.96 -4.88
CA TYR A 107 1.25 -2.85 -3.95
C TYR A 107 -0.16 -2.50 -3.44
N LEU A 108 -0.19 -1.99 -2.20
CA LEU A 108 -1.35 -1.45 -1.50
C LEU A 108 -1.22 0.09 -1.43
N ASP A 109 -1.32 0.68 -0.23
CA ASP A 109 -1.11 2.10 -0.06
C ASP A 109 0.34 2.52 -0.30
N ALA A 110 0.50 3.58 -1.05
CA ALA A 110 1.78 4.26 -1.23
C ALA A 110 1.69 5.69 -0.67
N GLY A 111 1.50 6.69 -1.50
CA GLY A 111 1.40 8.09 -1.10
C GLY A 111 0.55 8.89 -2.07
N PHE A 112 0.35 10.16 -1.76
CA PHE A 112 -0.32 11.13 -2.61
C PHE A 112 0.63 11.83 -3.59
N PRO A 113 0.10 12.46 -4.68
CA PRO A 113 0.92 12.98 -5.77
C PRO A 113 1.66 14.28 -5.48
N PHE A 114 1.21 15.14 -4.55
CA PHE A 114 1.70 16.52 -4.51
C PHE A 114 2.28 16.96 -3.17
N ILE A 115 1.52 16.92 -2.09
CA ILE A 115 1.83 17.62 -0.84
C ILE A 115 2.41 16.64 0.18
N ASP A 116 3.64 16.91 0.64
CA ASP A 116 4.25 16.23 1.77
C ASP A 116 3.56 16.65 3.08
N GLY A 117 3.48 15.72 4.05
CA GLY A 117 2.77 15.93 5.30
C GLY A 117 1.23 15.87 5.16
N PHE A 118 0.69 15.58 3.97
CA PHE A 118 -0.75 15.44 3.81
C PHE A 118 -1.20 14.06 4.34
N PRO A 119 -2.19 14.02 5.27
CA PRO A 119 -2.54 12.79 5.96
C PRO A 119 -3.17 11.76 5.03
N LEU A 120 -2.55 10.60 4.89
CA LEU A 120 -3.08 9.45 4.18
C LEU A 120 -3.73 8.51 5.17
N LEU A 121 -5.02 8.67 5.41
CA LEU A 121 -5.77 7.85 6.37
C LEU A 121 -6.01 6.42 5.84
N PRO A 122 -5.85 5.37 6.67
CA PRO A 122 -5.41 5.38 8.07
C PRO A 122 -3.88 5.42 8.24
N HIS A 123 -3.09 5.27 7.17
CA HIS A 123 -1.63 5.17 7.19
C HIS A 123 -0.95 6.54 7.20
N LEU A 124 -1.05 7.27 8.33
CA LEU A 124 -0.55 8.65 8.46
C LEU A 124 0.94 8.81 8.12
N SER A 125 1.72 7.75 8.26
CA SER A 125 3.15 7.77 7.95
C SER A 125 3.46 7.86 6.45
N HIS A 126 2.50 7.57 5.55
CA HIS A 126 2.69 7.59 4.08
C HIS A 126 2.60 9.00 3.47
N ASP A 127 3.08 9.99 4.18
CA ASP A 127 2.89 11.41 3.86
C ASP A 127 3.98 12.03 2.99
N ASP A 128 5.11 11.31 2.76
CA ASP A 128 6.27 11.84 2.04
C ASP A 128 6.62 11.05 0.75
N GLY A 129 5.81 10.04 0.40
CA GLY A 129 6.02 9.14 -0.75
C GLY A 129 7.24 8.24 -0.65
N ARG A 130 7.88 8.14 0.51
CA ARG A 130 9.05 7.28 0.75
C ARG A 130 8.69 5.96 1.43
N LYS A 131 7.40 5.73 1.59
CA LYS A 131 6.82 4.55 2.22
C LYS A 131 5.80 3.91 1.30
N ILE A 132 5.66 2.61 1.41
CA ILE A 132 4.72 1.82 0.63
C ILE A 132 4.37 0.54 1.37
N ASP A 133 3.12 0.14 1.27
CA ASP A 133 2.64 -1.16 1.72
C ASP A 133 2.58 -2.13 0.54
N ILE A 134 3.03 -3.35 0.76
CA ILE A 134 3.15 -4.39 -0.25
C ILE A 134 2.52 -5.66 0.31
N ALA A 135 1.63 -6.27 -0.46
CA ALA A 135 0.95 -7.50 -0.07
C ALA A 135 1.94 -8.66 0.12
N PHE A 136 1.71 -9.50 1.12
CA PHE A 136 2.34 -10.81 1.19
C PHE A 136 2.01 -11.65 -0.05
N LYS A 137 2.76 -12.71 -0.26
CA LYS A 137 2.44 -13.70 -1.30
C LYS A 137 1.56 -14.79 -0.72
N TYR A 138 0.55 -15.15 -1.49
CA TYR A 138 -0.43 -16.16 -1.08
C TYR A 138 -0.52 -17.26 -2.13
N LYS A 139 -0.94 -18.44 -1.70
CA LYS A 139 -1.27 -19.59 -2.55
C LYS A 139 -2.71 -20.02 -2.34
N ASN A 140 -3.30 -20.54 -3.40
CA ASN A 140 -4.64 -21.12 -3.37
C ASN A 140 -4.60 -22.58 -2.87
N LYS A 141 -5.76 -23.24 -2.77
CA LYS A 141 -5.87 -24.65 -2.35
C LYS A 141 -5.11 -25.64 -3.25
N LYS A 142 -4.77 -25.25 -4.49
CA LYS A 142 -3.96 -26.07 -5.40
C LYS A 142 -2.45 -25.87 -5.22
N GLY A 143 -2.04 -24.98 -4.33
CA GLY A 143 -0.64 -24.60 -4.12
C GLY A 143 -0.11 -23.60 -5.15
N GLU A 144 -0.97 -23.05 -6.02
CA GLU A 144 -0.58 -22.07 -7.03
C GLU A 144 -0.50 -20.67 -6.39
N LEU A 145 0.57 -19.94 -6.68
CA LEU A 145 0.71 -18.54 -6.28
C LEU A 145 -0.35 -17.67 -6.96
N VAL A 146 -0.86 -16.72 -6.20
CA VAL A 146 -1.86 -15.76 -6.69
C VAL A 146 -1.47 -14.33 -6.34
N ASP A 147 -1.80 -13.38 -7.23
CA ASP A 147 -1.59 -11.95 -7.02
C ASP A 147 -2.80 -11.29 -6.33
N ARG A 148 -3.32 -11.97 -5.31
CA ARG A 148 -4.48 -11.54 -4.50
C ARG A 148 -4.16 -11.71 -3.03
N THR A 149 -4.87 -10.95 -2.18
CA THR A 149 -4.84 -11.10 -0.73
C THR A 149 -6.16 -11.72 -0.23
N PRO A 150 -6.19 -12.28 0.97
CA PRO A 150 -7.45 -12.72 1.58
C PRO A 150 -8.46 -11.59 1.73
N SER A 151 -8.02 -10.37 1.99
CA SER A 151 -8.86 -9.20 2.20
C SER A 151 -9.20 -8.48 0.90
N LEU A 152 -10.43 -7.94 0.82
CA LEU A 152 -10.88 -7.10 -0.29
C LEU A 152 -10.00 -5.85 -0.50
N LEU A 153 -9.54 -5.25 0.58
CA LEU A 153 -8.70 -4.04 0.57
C LEU A 153 -7.20 -4.33 0.73
N GLY A 154 -6.81 -5.58 0.94
CA GLY A 154 -5.42 -5.94 1.24
C GLY A 154 -5.07 -5.88 2.72
N TYR A 155 -5.93 -5.36 3.59
CA TYR A 155 -5.72 -5.16 5.02
C TYR A 155 -6.77 -5.86 5.88
N GLY A 156 -6.43 -6.13 7.15
CA GLY A 156 -7.37 -6.58 8.18
C GLY A 156 -7.68 -8.08 8.15
N VAL A 157 -6.95 -8.87 7.36
CA VAL A 157 -6.95 -10.34 7.42
C VAL A 157 -5.53 -10.78 7.67
N TYR A 158 -5.26 -11.13 8.91
CA TYR A 158 -3.91 -11.30 9.43
C TYR A 158 -3.41 -12.74 9.36
N VAL A 159 -2.10 -12.89 9.31
CA VAL A 159 -1.40 -14.15 9.53
C VAL A 159 -1.17 -14.27 11.02
N GLU A 160 -2.05 -14.98 11.71
CA GLU A 160 -1.99 -15.12 13.16
C GLU A 160 -0.80 -16.01 13.59
N PRO A 161 -0.22 -15.77 14.77
CA PRO A 161 0.81 -16.64 15.35
C PRO A 161 0.24 -18.02 15.67
N ASN A 162 1.10 -19.04 15.63
CA ASN A 162 0.76 -20.37 16.08
C ASN A 162 0.41 -20.37 17.57
N ASP A 163 -0.54 -21.23 17.98
CA ASP A 163 -1.17 -21.30 19.30
C ASP A 163 -0.22 -21.21 20.51
N HIS A 164 -0.73 -20.64 21.62
CA HIS A 164 -0.22 -20.57 23.00
C HIS A 164 0.60 -19.35 23.42
N GLN A 165 0.85 -18.36 22.57
CA GLN A 165 1.41 -17.09 23.02
C GLN A 165 0.37 -15.96 22.90
N LEU A 166 0.27 -15.10 23.93
CA LEU A 166 -0.43 -13.84 23.79
C LEU A 166 0.05 -13.14 22.54
N THR A 167 -0.86 -12.91 21.58
CA THR A 167 -0.52 -12.23 20.35
C THR A 167 -0.02 -10.82 20.67
N GLN A 168 0.86 -10.27 19.84
CA GLN A 168 1.27 -8.87 20.01
C GLN A 168 0.07 -7.93 19.93
N ALA A 169 -0.93 -8.28 19.12
CA ALA A 169 -2.20 -7.56 19.04
C ALA A 169 -2.89 -7.51 20.40
N GLN A 170 -3.05 -8.65 21.10
CA GLN A 170 -3.69 -8.69 22.41
C GLN A 170 -2.91 -7.84 23.44
N LYS A 171 -1.59 -7.91 23.46
CA LYS A 171 -0.76 -7.09 24.37
C LYS A 171 -0.97 -5.59 24.13
N CYS A 172 -1.04 -5.17 22.87
CA CYS A 172 -1.26 -3.77 22.53
C CYS A 172 -2.68 -3.31 22.88
N MET A 173 -3.70 -4.15 22.64
CA MET A 173 -5.08 -3.87 23.01
C MET A 173 -5.26 -3.77 24.53
N ASP A 174 -4.68 -4.69 25.30
CA ASP A 174 -4.72 -4.68 26.77
C ASP A 174 -4.02 -3.44 27.35
N ALA A 175 -3.01 -2.93 26.64
CA ALA A 175 -2.34 -1.67 26.96
C ALA A 175 -3.11 -0.41 26.51
N GLY A 176 -4.30 -0.56 25.94
CA GLY A 176 -5.17 0.55 25.51
C GLY A 176 -4.94 1.09 24.11
N PHE A 177 -4.14 0.43 23.29
CA PHE A 177 -3.84 0.85 21.90
C PHE A 177 -4.82 0.23 20.91
N TRP A 178 -6.10 0.58 20.98
CA TRP A 178 -7.17 0.04 20.14
C TRP A 178 -6.91 0.22 18.63
N GLN A 179 -6.20 1.29 18.23
CA GLN A 179 -5.84 1.57 16.84
C GLN A 179 -4.90 0.52 16.24
N TYR A 180 -4.21 -0.25 17.07
CA TYR A 180 -3.31 -1.30 16.62
C TYR A 180 -4.02 -2.37 15.78
N ASP A 181 -5.21 -2.78 16.18
CA ASP A 181 -6.03 -3.79 15.51
C ASP A 181 -7.20 -3.18 14.69
N TYR A 182 -7.10 -1.88 14.38
CA TYR A 182 -8.18 -1.15 13.71
C TYR A 182 -8.60 -1.78 12.37
N ALA A 183 -7.65 -2.33 11.59
CA ALA A 183 -7.95 -2.87 10.27
C ALA A 183 -8.83 -4.13 10.32
N THR A 184 -8.94 -4.83 11.45
CA THR A 184 -9.91 -5.92 11.66
C THR A 184 -11.35 -5.45 11.41
N TYR A 185 -11.69 -4.22 11.78
CA TYR A 185 -13.06 -3.68 11.63
C TYR A 185 -13.43 -3.35 10.19
N ILE A 186 -12.45 -3.16 9.32
CA ILE A 186 -12.65 -2.84 7.89
C ILE A 186 -12.22 -3.99 6.97
N GLY A 187 -11.53 -4.98 7.50
CA GLY A 187 -11.04 -6.15 6.78
C GLY A 187 -12.18 -7.09 6.40
N VAL A 188 -12.52 -7.15 5.11
CA VAL A 188 -13.50 -8.12 4.59
C VAL A 188 -12.75 -9.28 3.97
N ASN A 189 -12.79 -10.45 4.64
CA ASN A 189 -12.17 -11.66 4.12
C ASN A 189 -13.02 -12.26 2.99
N VAL A 190 -12.60 -12.03 1.75
CA VAL A 190 -13.29 -12.48 0.53
C VAL A 190 -12.66 -13.74 -0.08
N HIS A 191 -11.43 -14.08 0.31
CA HIS A 191 -10.69 -15.22 -0.19
C HIS A 191 -10.15 -16.08 0.96
N LYS A 192 -11.07 -16.67 1.73
CA LYS A 192 -10.77 -17.50 2.92
C LYS A 192 -9.88 -18.71 2.64
N GLU A 193 -9.80 -19.12 1.37
CA GLU A 193 -9.00 -20.25 0.91
C GLU A 193 -7.51 -19.92 0.75
N LEU A 194 -7.15 -18.65 0.76
CA LEU A 194 -5.76 -18.24 0.54
C LEU A 194 -4.93 -18.40 1.83
N ILE A 195 -3.76 -18.97 1.64
CA ILE A 195 -2.78 -19.20 2.71
C ILE A 195 -1.50 -18.48 2.31
N ILE A 196 -0.83 -17.87 3.28
CA ILE A 196 0.45 -17.21 3.04
C ILE A 196 1.46 -18.22 2.45
N ASP A 197 2.17 -17.79 1.40
CA ASP A 197 3.33 -18.52 0.92
C ASP A 197 4.58 -17.93 1.58
N GLU A 198 5.10 -18.63 2.57
CA GLU A 198 6.25 -18.21 3.37
C GLU A 198 7.52 -18.05 2.53
N ALA A 199 7.75 -18.95 1.58
CA ALA A 199 8.96 -18.95 0.76
C ALA A 199 8.99 -17.75 -0.20
N PHE A 200 7.88 -17.47 -0.90
CA PHE A 200 7.81 -16.35 -1.83
C PHE A 200 7.62 -15.00 -1.12
N THR A 201 6.98 -14.97 0.06
CA THR A 201 6.95 -13.76 0.89
C THR A 201 8.35 -13.41 1.39
N LYS A 202 9.13 -14.42 1.86
CA LYS A 202 10.54 -14.24 2.21
C LYS A 202 11.36 -13.74 1.02
N LEU A 203 11.24 -14.39 -0.14
CA LEU A 203 11.94 -13.99 -1.36
C LEU A 203 11.66 -12.53 -1.71
N LEU A 204 10.41 -12.09 -1.62
CA LEU A 204 10.02 -10.70 -1.87
C LEU A 204 10.71 -9.74 -0.89
N ILE A 205 10.76 -10.07 0.39
CA ILE A 205 11.47 -9.30 1.42
C ILE A 205 12.98 -9.24 1.12
N GLU A 206 13.58 -10.36 0.74
CA GLU A 206 15.00 -10.43 0.38
C GLU A 206 15.33 -9.51 -0.80
N GLU A 207 14.49 -9.50 -1.86
CA GLU A 207 14.67 -8.62 -3.01
C GLU A 207 14.61 -7.13 -2.62
N MET A 208 13.73 -6.77 -1.68
CA MET A 208 13.67 -5.42 -1.16
C MET A 208 14.89 -5.06 -0.32
N LEU A 209 15.41 -5.99 0.51
CA LEU A 209 16.57 -5.77 1.36
C LEU A 209 17.89 -5.63 0.60
N LEU A 210 17.95 -6.08 -0.66
CA LEU A 210 19.10 -5.84 -1.55
C LEU A 210 19.22 -4.38 -1.99
N LEU A 211 18.17 -3.58 -1.80
CA LEU A 211 18.11 -2.17 -2.16
C LEU A 211 18.49 -1.27 -0.97
N SER A 212 18.61 0.02 -1.23
CA SER A 212 18.86 1.04 -0.19
C SER A 212 17.61 1.31 0.66
N VAL A 213 17.05 0.26 1.23
CA VAL A 213 15.90 0.33 2.17
C VAL A 213 16.41 0.79 3.54
N GLU A 214 15.67 1.67 4.18
CA GLU A 214 15.93 2.09 5.57
C GLU A 214 15.37 1.06 6.55
N LYS A 215 14.07 0.75 6.40
CA LYS A 215 13.33 -0.15 7.30
C LYS A 215 12.27 -0.93 6.54
N ILE A 216 12.03 -2.13 7.04
CA ILE A 216 10.85 -2.95 6.73
C ILE A 216 10.17 -3.25 8.06
N PHE A 217 8.86 -2.92 8.17
CA PHE A 217 8.09 -3.25 9.35
C PHE A 217 7.29 -4.53 9.11
N ILE A 218 7.41 -5.46 10.03
CA ILE A 218 6.75 -6.76 10.06
C ILE A 218 6.51 -7.15 11.52
N GLU A 219 5.43 -7.88 11.79
CA GLU A 219 5.14 -8.38 13.12
C GLU A 219 6.18 -9.40 13.62
N PRO A 220 6.51 -9.40 14.94
CA PRO A 220 7.55 -10.23 15.51
C PRO A 220 7.40 -11.74 15.25
N HIS A 221 6.17 -12.27 15.27
CA HIS A 221 5.92 -13.70 15.05
C HIS A 221 6.18 -14.14 13.59
N LEU A 222 6.15 -13.22 12.64
CA LEU A 222 6.48 -13.51 11.24
C LEU A 222 7.98 -13.67 11.00
N ILE A 223 8.83 -13.15 11.89
CA ILE A 223 10.30 -13.28 11.74
C ILE A 223 10.72 -14.76 11.72
N PRO A 224 10.38 -15.60 12.71
CA PRO A 224 10.70 -17.03 12.66
C PRO A 224 9.87 -17.78 11.59
N LEU A 225 8.59 -17.43 11.40
CA LEU A 225 7.72 -18.05 10.39
C LEU A 225 8.34 -17.96 8.99
N LEU A 226 8.76 -16.76 8.60
CA LEU A 226 9.39 -16.50 7.31
C LEU A 226 10.91 -16.77 7.31
N LYS A 227 11.47 -17.30 8.39
CA LYS A 227 12.92 -17.57 8.56
C LYS A 227 13.79 -16.33 8.29
N LEU A 228 13.32 -15.16 8.67
CA LEU A 228 14.03 -13.88 8.51
C LEU A 228 15.17 -13.75 9.53
N ASP A 229 15.13 -14.50 10.63
CA ASP A 229 16.20 -14.64 11.61
C ASP A 229 17.47 -15.26 11.01
N LYS A 230 17.36 -15.98 9.90
CA LYS A 230 18.48 -16.60 9.18
C LYS A 230 19.17 -15.67 8.17
N LEU A 231 18.65 -14.48 7.95
CA LEU A 231 19.24 -13.49 7.05
C LEU A 231 20.56 -12.94 7.63
N PRO A 232 21.47 -12.41 6.77
CA PRO A 232 22.67 -11.71 7.23
C PRO A 232 22.35 -10.59 8.22
N ALA A 233 23.22 -10.37 9.21
CA ALA A 233 23.00 -9.39 10.29
C ALA A 233 22.63 -7.98 9.78
N TYR A 234 23.28 -7.52 8.71
CA TYR A 234 22.98 -6.25 8.07
C TYR A 234 21.53 -6.16 7.53
N GLN A 235 21.03 -7.23 6.91
CA GLN A 235 19.65 -7.26 6.41
C GLN A 235 18.65 -7.35 7.57
N ARG A 236 18.92 -8.19 8.56
CA ARG A 236 18.09 -8.29 9.79
C ARG A 236 17.96 -6.96 10.51
N SER A 237 19.04 -6.18 10.55
CA SER A 237 19.03 -4.87 11.21
C SER A 237 18.07 -3.88 10.60
N LYS A 238 17.57 -4.09 9.38
CA LYS A 238 16.55 -3.26 8.71
C LYS A 238 15.12 -3.72 8.97
N ILE A 239 14.93 -4.96 9.46
CA ILE A 239 13.61 -5.47 9.82
C ILE A 239 13.27 -5.00 11.23
N ARG A 240 12.11 -4.38 11.40
CA ARG A 240 11.70 -3.74 12.64
C ARG A 240 10.27 -4.10 13.01
N TYR A 241 9.99 -4.08 14.29
CA TYR A 241 8.65 -3.97 14.84
C TYR A 241 8.30 -2.50 15.05
N HIS A 242 7.10 -2.10 14.64
CA HIS A 242 6.68 -0.70 14.68
C HIS A 242 6.23 -0.22 16.05
N GLY A 243 5.87 -1.12 16.97
CA GLY A 243 5.28 -0.80 18.26
C GLY A 243 3.76 -0.65 18.24
N CYS A 244 3.14 -0.59 19.41
CA CYS A 244 1.69 -0.54 19.55
C CYS A 244 1.04 0.78 19.09
N HIS A 245 1.81 1.84 18.87
CA HIS A 245 1.28 3.13 18.41
C HIS A 245 0.89 3.14 16.92
N ALA A 246 1.37 2.17 16.15
CA ALA A 246 0.99 1.98 14.75
C ALA A 246 -0.13 0.94 14.61
N VAL A 247 -0.60 0.70 13.37
CA VAL A 247 -1.40 -0.46 13.02
C VAL A 247 -0.50 -1.70 12.91
N ARG A 248 -1.06 -2.90 13.05
CA ARG A 248 -0.30 -4.15 12.94
C ARG A 248 0.12 -4.44 11.49
N HIS A 249 1.25 -5.16 11.34
CA HIS A 249 1.89 -5.46 10.05
C HIS A 249 2.06 -6.99 9.87
N ASP A 250 0.98 -7.73 10.04
CA ASP A 250 0.91 -9.18 9.79
C ASP A 250 -0.09 -9.55 8.69
N ASP A 251 -0.46 -8.57 7.86
CA ASP A 251 -1.20 -8.74 6.62
C ASP A 251 -0.46 -8.15 5.40
N HIS A 252 0.60 -7.34 5.63
CA HIS A 252 1.38 -6.69 4.59
C HIS A 252 2.82 -6.40 5.04
N ILE A 253 3.65 -6.03 4.08
CA ILE A 253 5.01 -5.52 4.28
C ILE A 253 4.96 -4.00 4.20
N HIS A 254 5.34 -3.27 5.25
CA HIS A 254 5.56 -1.83 5.18
C HIS A 254 7.04 -1.53 4.92
N LEU A 255 7.33 -0.90 3.81
CA LEU A 255 8.68 -0.56 3.38
C LEU A 255 8.91 0.95 3.42
N GLN A 256 10.07 1.35 3.95
CA GLN A 256 10.52 2.73 4.01
C GLN A 256 11.93 2.89 3.42
N ILE A 257 12.11 3.93 2.59
CA ILE A 257 13.45 4.36 2.14
C ILE A 257 13.92 5.61 2.90
N PRO A 258 15.25 5.82 3.03
CA PRO A 258 15.78 6.98 3.73
C PRO A 258 15.43 8.30 3.02
N LYS A 259 15.27 9.38 3.80
CA LYS A 259 15.39 10.73 3.27
C LYS A 259 16.85 10.95 2.87
N ARG A 260 17.07 11.37 1.65
CA ARG A 260 18.38 11.89 1.23
C ARG A 260 18.23 13.41 1.18
N ASP A 261 19.07 14.07 1.93
CA ASP A 261 19.22 15.53 1.90
C ASP A 261 19.70 15.99 0.53
#